data_df9e819560989505466dced1916ce183
#
_entry.id   df9e819560989505466dced1916ce183
#
_cell.length_a   1.000
_cell.length_b   1.000
_cell.length_c   1.000
_cell.angle_alpha   90.00
_cell.angle_beta   90.00
_cell.angle_gamma   90.00
#
_symmetry.space_group_name_H-M   'P 1'
#
loop_
_entity.id
_entity.type
_entity.pdbx_description
1 polymer ?
#
loop_
_entity_poly.entity_id
_entity_poly.type
_entity_poly.pdbx_seq_one_letter_code
_entity_poly.pdbx_strand_id
1 'polypeptide(L)'
;MDYEAFLKTGEEDFEWNLPEDEWQAVSLNYTSGTTGKPKGVVYHSRGAHLLAIDNILAWGMPRHPVYLWTLPMFHCNGWCLSLIHI
;
A
#
# COMPACT_ATOMS: atom_id res chain seq x y z
N MET A 1 -22.37 -0.80 -11.19
CA MET A 1 -21.96 0.62 -11.03
C MET A 1 -20.66 0.77 -11.82
N ASP A 2 -20.59 1.72 -12.74
CA ASP A 2 -19.34 2.02 -13.43
C ASP A 2 -18.39 2.86 -12.54
N TYR A 3 -17.15 3.01 -12.97
CA TYR A 3 -16.11 3.68 -12.20
C TYR A 3 -16.44 5.16 -11.92
N GLU A 4 -16.94 5.87 -12.93
CA GLU A 4 -17.30 7.28 -12.81
C GLU A 4 -18.48 7.51 -11.85
N ALA A 5 -19.48 6.62 -11.89
CA ALA A 5 -20.59 6.67 -10.95
C ALA A 5 -20.14 6.37 -9.52
N PHE A 6 -19.16 5.49 -9.34
CA PHE A 6 -18.55 5.21 -8.04
C PHE A 6 -17.77 6.41 -7.50
N LEU A 7 -16.97 7.08 -8.32
CA LEU A 7 -16.21 8.26 -7.90
C LEU A 7 -17.12 9.41 -7.39
N LYS A 8 -18.28 9.60 -8.03
CA LYS A 8 -19.26 10.61 -7.60
C LYS A 8 -19.91 10.36 -6.24
N THR A 9 -19.72 9.19 -5.65
CA THR A 9 -20.19 8.88 -4.30
C THR A 9 -19.22 9.32 -3.21
N GLY A 10 -18.00 9.73 -3.58
CA GLY A 10 -17.00 10.24 -2.68
C GLY A 10 -17.24 11.69 -2.28
N GLU A 11 -16.65 12.10 -1.20
CA GLU A 11 -16.63 13.49 -0.73
C GLU A 11 -15.37 14.19 -1.24
N GLU A 12 -15.52 15.31 -1.95
CA GLU A 12 -14.38 16.03 -2.53
C GLU A 12 -13.51 16.70 -1.47
N ASP A 13 -14.11 17.08 -0.34
CA ASP A 13 -13.50 17.73 0.81
C ASP A 13 -13.24 16.81 2.00
N PHE A 14 -13.09 15.49 1.73
CA PHE A 14 -12.80 14.52 2.77
C PHE A 14 -11.55 14.88 3.56
N GLU A 15 -11.69 15.03 4.88
CA GLU A 15 -10.58 15.31 5.78
C GLU A 15 -9.78 14.03 6.07
N TRP A 16 -8.51 14.04 5.70
CA TRP A 16 -7.61 12.91 5.92
C TRP A 16 -7.15 12.84 7.37
N ASN A 17 -7.59 11.83 8.09
CA ASN A 17 -7.09 11.55 9.43
C ASN A 17 -5.74 10.83 9.34
N LEU A 18 -4.69 11.52 9.72
CA LEU A 18 -3.38 10.89 9.89
C LEU A 18 -3.38 9.98 11.12
N PRO A 19 -2.60 8.88 11.11
CA PRO A 19 -2.50 8.02 12.28
C PRO A 19 -1.91 8.79 13.48
N GLU A 20 -2.53 8.69 14.64
CA GLU A 20 -2.03 9.28 15.89
C GLU A 20 -0.79 8.54 16.40
N ASP A 21 -0.69 7.25 16.09
CA ASP A 21 0.42 6.37 16.45
C ASP A 21 0.96 5.69 15.19
N GLU A 22 2.27 5.78 14.97
CA GLU A 22 2.95 5.15 13.84
C GLU A 22 2.84 3.61 13.82
N TRP A 23 2.53 2.99 14.95
CA TRP A 23 2.28 1.56 15.07
C TRP A 23 0.85 1.15 14.75
N GLN A 24 -0.02 2.11 14.47
CA GLN A 24 -1.40 1.84 14.09
C GLN A 24 -1.44 0.95 12.83
N ALA A 25 -2.32 -0.07 12.88
CA ALA A 25 -2.52 -0.99 11.78
C ALA A 25 -3.13 -0.27 10.56
N VAL A 26 -2.53 -0.49 9.39
CA VAL A 26 -3.04 0.02 8.10
C VAL A 26 -3.85 -1.07 7.39
N SER A 27 -3.35 -2.31 7.43
CA SER A 27 -4.01 -3.42 6.74
C SER A 27 -3.71 -4.77 7.39
N LEU A 28 -4.61 -5.72 7.17
CA LEU A 28 -4.43 -7.12 7.51
C LEU A 28 -4.48 -7.96 6.23
N ASN A 29 -3.36 -8.59 5.90
CA ASN A 29 -3.25 -9.45 4.74
C ASN A 29 -3.01 -10.89 5.17
N TYR A 30 -3.54 -11.86 4.43
CA TYR A 30 -3.36 -13.26 4.73
C TYR A 30 -2.36 -13.91 3.80
N THR A 31 -1.46 -14.71 4.35
CA THR A 31 -0.60 -15.62 3.59
C THR A 31 -1.24 -16.99 3.50
N SER A 32 -0.94 -17.75 2.43
CA SER A 32 -1.44 -19.12 2.25
C SER A 32 -0.92 -20.09 3.32
N GLY A 33 0.17 -19.74 3.99
CA GLY A 33 0.81 -20.57 5.03
C GLY A 33 1.41 -21.85 4.47
N THR A 34 2.67 -22.12 4.73
CA THR A 34 3.34 -23.37 4.35
C THR A 34 2.84 -24.58 5.15
N THR A 35 2.16 -24.36 6.27
CA THR A 35 1.64 -25.38 7.19
C THR A 35 0.13 -25.63 7.05
N GLY A 36 -0.49 -25.13 5.98
CA GLY A 36 -1.90 -25.39 5.65
C GLY A 36 -2.93 -24.44 6.30
N LYS A 37 -2.54 -23.63 7.28
CA LYS A 37 -3.43 -22.62 7.87
C LYS A 37 -3.00 -21.21 7.45
N PRO A 38 -3.89 -20.40 6.88
CA PRO A 38 -3.61 -19.02 6.55
C PRO A 38 -3.18 -18.23 7.81
N LYS A 39 -2.16 -17.39 7.66
CA LYS A 39 -1.69 -16.51 8.73
C LYS A 39 -2.01 -15.07 8.39
N GLY A 40 -2.61 -14.34 9.33
CA GLY A 40 -2.83 -12.91 9.21
C GLY A 40 -1.53 -12.14 9.48
N VAL A 41 -1.16 -11.25 8.58
CA VAL A 41 -0.02 -10.35 8.71
C VAL A 41 -0.54 -8.92 8.82
N VAL A 42 -0.28 -8.28 9.94
CA VAL A 42 -0.66 -6.89 10.17
C VAL A 42 0.46 -5.98 9.69
N TYR A 43 0.09 -5.04 8.80
CA TYR A 43 0.96 -3.95 8.40
C TYR A 43 0.62 -2.71 9.22
N HIS A 44 1.64 -2.00 9.69
CA HIS A 44 1.49 -0.76 10.44
C HIS A 44 2.08 0.43 9.68
N SER A 45 1.63 1.64 9.99
CA SER A 45 1.99 2.88 9.30
C SER A 45 3.49 3.08 9.19
N ARG A 46 4.23 2.90 10.30
CA ARG A 46 5.69 2.99 10.33
C ARG A 46 6.35 2.05 9.32
N GLY A 47 5.96 0.77 9.30
CA GLY A 47 6.55 -0.22 8.40
C GLY A 47 6.30 0.10 6.94
N ALA A 48 5.08 0.53 6.59
CA ALA A 48 4.74 0.95 5.24
C ALA A 48 5.56 2.16 4.78
N HIS A 49 5.72 3.15 5.65
CA HIS A 49 6.50 4.35 5.37
C HIS A 49 8.00 4.05 5.18
N LEU A 50 8.59 3.27 6.08
CA LEU A 50 10.01 2.88 5.98
C LEU A 50 10.28 2.05 4.73
N LEU A 51 9.38 1.12 4.36
CA LEU A 51 9.50 0.34 3.14
C LEU A 51 9.45 1.23 1.88
N ALA A 52 8.60 2.23 1.86
CA ALA A 52 8.52 3.17 0.74
C ALA A 52 9.84 3.95 0.58
N ILE A 53 10.39 4.47 1.67
CA ILE A 53 11.69 5.18 1.66
C ILE A 53 12.82 4.25 1.23
N ASP A 54 12.88 3.04 1.78
CA ASP A 54 13.91 2.05 1.44
C ASP A 54 13.90 1.70 -0.04
N ASN A 55 12.74 1.48 -0.63
CA ASN A 55 12.61 1.24 -2.07
C ASN A 55 13.12 2.41 -2.91
N ILE A 56 12.83 3.66 -2.53
CA ILE A 56 13.33 4.84 -3.22
C ILE A 56 14.87 4.88 -3.19
N LEU A 57 15.44 4.64 -2.01
CA LEU A 57 16.89 4.69 -1.81
C LEU A 57 17.62 3.53 -2.48
N ALA A 58 17.11 2.29 -2.27
CA ALA A 58 17.76 1.09 -2.79
C ALA A 58 17.75 1.03 -4.33
N TRP A 59 16.69 1.55 -4.96
CA TRP A 59 16.58 1.55 -6.42
C TRP A 59 17.04 2.85 -7.08
N GLY A 60 17.42 3.85 -6.29
CA GLY A 60 17.80 5.16 -6.82
C GLY A 60 16.68 5.81 -7.65
N MET A 61 15.43 5.69 -7.17
CA MET A 61 14.26 6.18 -7.92
C MET A 61 14.33 7.69 -8.15
N PRO A 62 14.16 8.16 -9.40
CA PRO A 62 14.03 9.58 -9.68
C PRO A 62 12.69 10.12 -9.18
N ARG A 63 12.54 11.44 -9.13
CA ARG A 63 11.32 12.11 -8.62
C ARG A 63 10.04 11.74 -9.37
N HIS A 64 10.13 11.43 -10.65
CA HIS A 64 9.00 11.03 -11.51
C HIS A 64 9.39 9.76 -12.27
N PRO A 65 9.41 8.58 -11.60
CA PRO A 65 9.81 7.35 -12.22
C PRO A 65 8.76 6.85 -13.21
N VAL A 66 9.22 6.26 -14.30
CA VAL A 66 8.37 5.46 -15.18
C VAL A 66 8.58 4.00 -14.80
N TYR A 67 7.51 3.36 -14.30
CA TYR A 67 7.57 2.00 -13.79
C TYR A 67 6.67 1.06 -14.59
N LEU A 68 7.25 -0.02 -15.12
CA LEU A 68 6.49 -1.09 -15.75
C LEU A 68 6.01 -2.09 -14.68
N TRP A 69 4.72 -2.06 -14.39
CA TRP A 69 4.13 -2.94 -13.40
C TRP A 69 3.88 -4.34 -13.94
N THR A 70 4.71 -5.29 -13.57
CA THR A 70 4.63 -6.69 -14.02
C THR A 70 4.13 -7.65 -12.95
N LEU A 71 4.01 -7.19 -11.71
CA LEU A 71 3.62 -8.02 -10.57
C LEU A 71 2.11 -7.91 -10.26
N PRO A 72 1.50 -8.96 -9.68
CA PRO A 72 0.10 -8.90 -9.28
C PRO A 72 -0.15 -7.80 -8.25
N MET A 73 -1.12 -6.92 -8.50
CA MET A 73 -1.45 -5.80 -7.60
C MET A 73 -1.99 -6.25 -6.24
N PHE A 74 -2.57 -7.44 -6.16
CA PHE A 74 -3.08 -7.99 -4.90
C PHE A 74 -1.98 -8.55 -3.99
N HIS A 75 -0.77 -8.76 -4.51
CA HIS A 75 0.37 -9.28 -3.75
C HIS A 75 1.24 -8.14 -3.26
N CYS A 76 1.83 -8.27 -2.05
CA CYS A 76 2.67 -7.22 -1.47
C CYS A 76 3.86 -6.83 -2.37
N ASN A 77 4.45 -7.76 -3.10
CA ASN A 77 5.50 -7.48 -4.07
C ASN A 77 5.04 -6.53 -5.19
N GLY A 78 3.74 -6.46 -5.47
CA GLY A 78 3.16 -5.53 -6.43
C GLY A 78 2.81 -4.19 -5.78
N TRP A 79 1.92 -4.19 -4.78
CA TRP A 79 1.36 -2.94 -4.25
C TRP A 79 2.31 -2.15 -3.34
N CYS A 80 3.39 -2.74 -2.83
CA CYS A 80 4.38 -1.99 -2.04
C CYS A 80 4.99 -0.81 -2.80
N LEU A 81 5.04 -0.86 -4.14
CA LEU A 81 5.51 0.25 -4.96
C LEU A 81 4.51 1.38 -5.10
N SER A 82 3.22 1.13 -4.95
CA SER A 82 2.20 2.18 -5.00
C SER A 82 2.25 3.13 -3.79
N LEU A 83 2.77 2.68 -2.65
CA LEU A 83 2.95 3.51 -1.46
C LEU A 83 3.95 4.65 -1.67
N ILE A 84 4.87 4.52 -2.64
CA ILE A 84 5.88 5.53 -2.95
C ILE A 84 5.25 6.76 -3.61
N HIS A 85 4.14 6.59 -4.29
CA HIS A 85 3.49 7.65 -5.07
C HIS A 85 2.35 8.36 -4.32
N ILE A 86 1.97 7.86 -3.18
CA ILE A 86 0.98 8.48 -2.32
C ILE A 86 1.64 9.51 -1.41
#